data_68d94340a984a6d34950fc3812efdbf7
#
_entry.id   68d94340a984a6d34950fc3812efdbf7
#
_cell.length_a   1.000
_cell.length_b   1.000
_cell.length_c   1.000
_cell.angle_alpha   90.00
_cell.angle_beta   90.00
_cell.angle_gamma   90.00
#
_symmetry.space_group_name_H-M   'P 1'
#
loop_
_entity.id
_entity.type
_entity.pdbx_description
1 polymer ?
#
loop_
_entity_poly.entity_id
_entity_poly.type
_entity_poly.pdbx_seq_one_letter_code
_entity_poly.pdbx_strand_id
1 'polypeptide(L)'
;MILETAQASIRLSKIDSLENNVYFYRDTVRNINGYSQMTAPMFMIYPDEPCNEEEANSLINELGFGELIKKYSGSIGVINPLGKSYDNKKDLEAYKSFINRIRAISNLKIIGIGKGATFVNDVISRNAGEVAGIFTYGGSMNIKTASDIPVPAYISQANKSLAAYYVKVNNAVEVKKDDTHIYYANNEEPLQQVVLSLNKKATLKEALSDAWKTLLSKNYRNSNYRHTSYMGAKFGEYGNYQLEPYLMLEELGVTRKTVKKNLNKQNPLAKDGDYFWYEFIPETAVDAPKNTIPLVVLLHGFGNDNRTQSETSGFIQVAAKENFIVAEIEWQGIGPFPSDIELGIDGIEQVIYELLDTYPQIDPSRIYTQGLSAGAMTSATLGIKKSYLFAAVGGHSGAIFLQPSNKGLLEEAKQKAGCVEMPYFLVTGSSDYVVRFPSDIEENSFLNAIRIYQKMNGIPISEADFDKYPVLGLNVSDHQTILTNKHITLETGKFYKGNIPLIQFTLIKEFGHWNFPYMAQLMWDFFKNYSRDQETKKLIYNKPKDS
;
A
#
# COMPACT_ATOMS: atom_id res chain seq x y z
N MET A 1 17.85 37.92 -13.56
CA MET A 1 16.98 37.24 -14.53
C MET A 1 16.40 36.05 -13.79
N ILE A 2 15.24 36.27 -13.16
CA ILE A 2 14.50 35.22 -12.43
C ILE A 2 13.86 34.37 -13.52
N LEU A 3 14.33 33.13 -13.67
CA LEU A 3 13.64 32.12 -14.45
C LEU A 3 12.29 31.88 -13.75
N GLU A 4 11.22 32.45 -14.27
CA GLU A 4 9.87 31.96 -14.01
C GLU A 4 9.86 30.49 -14.47
N THR A 5 9.94 29.58 -13.51
CA THR A 5 9.65 28.19 -13.76
C THR A 5 8.22 28.13 -14.28
N ALA A 6 8.05 27.72 -15.53
CA ALA A 6 6.73 27.56 -16.13
C ALA A 6 5.89 26.67 -15.19
N GLN A 7 4.87 27.28 -14.60
CA GLN A 7 3.95 26.59 -13.69
C GLN A 7 3.37 25.37 -14.43
N ALA A 8 3.52 24.18 -13.88
CA ALA A 8 3.06 22.95 -14.54
C ALA A 8 1.54 23.04 -14.74
N SER A 9 1.11 23.37 -15.96
CA SER A 9 -0.30 23.50 -16.29
C SER A 9 -0.93 22.11 -16.47
N ILE A 10 -2.02 21.85 -15.77
CA ILE A 10 -2.91 20.73 -16.01
C ILE A 10 -4.23 21.28 -16.55
N ARG A 11 -4.93 20.50 -17.36
CA ARG A 11 -6.22 20.89 -17.90
C ARG A 11 -7.25 19.82 -17.65
N LEU A 12 -8.33 20.20 -16.97
CA LEU A 12 -9.50 19.37 -16.77
C LEU A 12 -10.28 19.22 -18.08
N SER A 13 -10.91 18.08 -18.25
CA SER A 13 -11.89 17.84 -19.31
C SER A 13 -13.16 17.24 -18.74
N LYS A 14 -14.29 17.50 -19.41
CA LYS A 14 -15.60 16.98 -19.00
C LYS A 14 -15.65 15.45 -19.10
N ILE A 15 -16.30 14.82 -18.14
CA ILE A 15 -16.67 13.39 -18.21
C ILE A 15 -18.11 13.28 -18.70
N ASP A 16 -18.30 12.94 -19.98
CA ASP A 16 -19.63 12.92 -20.61
C ASP A 16 -20.57 11.80 -20.11
N SER A 17 -20.03 10.79 -19.46
CA SER A 17 -20.82 9.64 -18.99
C SER A 17 -21.48 9.83 -17.61
N LEU A 18 -21.37 11.03 -17.02
CA LEU A 18 -21.95 11.35 -15.72
C LEU A 18 -23.11 12.34 -15.88
N GLU A 19 -24.13 12.19 -15.03
CA GLU A 19 -25.33 13.06 -15.03
C GLU A 19 -25.00 14.51 -14.63
N ASN A 20 -24.03 14.68 -13.72
CA ASN A 20 -23.55 16.00 -13.31
C ASN A 20 -22.33 16.46 -14.14
N ASN A 21 -22.12 17.77 -14.18
CA ASN A 21 -20.92 18.32 -14.83
C ASN A 21 -19.70 18.08 -13.95
N VAL A 22 -18.92 17.07 -14.31
CA VAL A 22 -17.64 16.75 -13.68
C VAL A 22 -16.51 17.04 -14.66
N TYR A 23 -15.57 17.86 -14.23
CA TYR A 23 -14.35 18.15 -14.97
C TYR A 23 -13.18 17.48 -14.28
N PHE A 24 -12.41 16.65 -15.00
CA PHE A 24 -11.45 15.74 -14.39
C PHE A 24 -10.13 15.68 -15.16
N TYR A 25 -9.04 15.52 -14.43
CA TYR A 25 -7.71 15.22 -14.95
C TYR A 25 -7.05 14.12 -14.14
N ARG A 26 -6.36 13.22 -14.83
CA ARG A 26 -5.51 12.19 -14.21
C ARG A 26 -4.12 12.23 -14.84
N ASP A 27 -3.09 12.36 -14.01
CA ASP A 27 -1.72 12.23 -14.46
C ASP A 27 -1.38 10.76 -14.63
N THR A 28 -1.23 10.32 -15.87
CA THR A 28 -0.94 8.93 -16.22
C THR A 28 0.55 8.76 -16.45
N VAL A 29 1.31 8.47 -15.40
CA VAL A 29 2.74 8.15 -15.57
C VAL A 29 2.93 6.74 -16.10
N ARG A 30 2.10 5.79 -15.68
CA ARG A 30 2.06 4.42 -16.20
C ARG A 30 0.71 3.80 -15.90
N ASN A 31 0.02 3.35 -16.91
CA ASN A 31 -1.25 2.65 -16.77
C ASN A 31 -1.17 1.30 -17.49
N ILE A 32 -0.61 0.30 -16.83
CA ILE A 32 -0.47 -1.04 -17.42
C ILE A 32 -1.80 -1.79 -17.37
N ASN A 33 -2.54 -1.72 -16.26
CA ASN A 33 -3.75 -2.52 -16.06
C ASN A 33 -4.91 -1.76 -15.36
N GLY A 34 -4.91 -0.43 -15.36
CA GLY A 34 -5.99 0.37 -14.77
C GLY A 34 -6.03 0.42 -13.23
N TYR A 35 -5.12 -0.27 -12.56
CA TYR A 35 -4.96 -0.26 -11.09
C TYR A 35 -3.68 0.43 -10.62
N SER A 36 -2.85 0.88 -11.54
CA SER A 36 -1.67 1.66 -11.23
C SER A 36 -2.04 2.97 -10.53
N GLN A 37 -1.17 3.42 -9.63
CA GLN A 37 -1.33 4.66 -8.88
C GLN A 37 -2.47 4.66 -7.83
N MET A 38 -2.82 3.50 -7.27
CA MET A 38 -3.89 3.40 -6.27
C MET A 38 -3.68 4.29 -5.03
N THR A 39 -2.43 4.56 -4.67
CA THR A 39 -2.03 5.42 -3.56
C THR A 39 -1.78 6.87 -3.95
N ALA A 40 -1.77 7.20 -5.24
CA ALA A 40 -1.66 8.57 -5.70
C ALA A 40 -2.83 9.42 -5.20
N PRO A 41 -2.59 10.64 -4.69
CA PRO A 41 -3.66 11.48 -4.19
C PRO A 41 -4.64 11.85 -5.29
N MET A 42 -5.92 11.68 -5.00
CA MET A 42 -7.02 12.10 -5.85
C MET A 42 -7.82 13.17 -5.13
N PHE A 43 -7.82 14.37 -5.68
CA PHE A 43 -8.54 15.51 -5.14
C PHE A 43 -9.92 15.62 -5.79
N MET A 44 -10.96 15.77 -4.98
CA MET A 44 -12.33 16.05 -5.43
C MET A 44 -12.79 17.36 -4.82
N ILE A 45 -13.00 18.37 -5.67
CA ILE A 45 -13.40 19.72 -5.28
C ILE A 45 -14.91 19.87 -5.49
N TYR A 46 -15.60 20.23 -4.43
CA TYR A 46 -17.00 20.64 -4.42
C TYR A 46 -17.03 22.17 -4.29
N PRO A 47 -17.26 22.91 -5.38
CA PRO A 47 -17.20 24.38 -5.38
C PRO A 47 -18.38 25.02 -4.64
N ASP A 48 -18.27 26.30 -4.33
CA ASP A 48 -19.35 27.09 -3.69
C ASP A 48 -20.55 27.25 -4.63
N GLU A 49 -20.29 27.57 -5.89
CA GLU A 49 -21.28 27.67 -6.95
C GLU A 49 -20.89 26.74 -8.11
N PRO A 50 -21.89 26.24 -8.87
CA PRO A 50 -21.62 25.48 -10.09
C PRO A 50 -20.76 26.28 -11.06
N CYS A 51 -19.74 25.65 -11.62
CA CYS A 51 -18.82 26.26 -12.55
C CYS A 51 -18.81 25.50 -13.89
N ASN A 52 -18.45 26.23 -14.96
CA ASN A 52 -18.16 25.63 -16.26
C ASN A 52 -16.70 25.13 -16.34
N GLU A 53 -16.29 24.56 -17.48
CA GLU A 53 -14.96 23.99 -17.67
C GLU A 53 -13.83 25.03 -17.52
N GLU A 54 -14.02 26.24 -18.02
CA GLU A 54 -13.01 27.30 -17.93
C GLU A 54 -12.86 27.79 -16.48
N GLU A 55 -13.97 27.98 -15.77
CA GLU A 55 -13.99 28.37 -14.37
C GLU A 55 -13.37 27.27 -13.48
N ALA A 56 -13.64 25.99 -13.77
CA ALA A 56 -13.02 24.87 -13.07
C ALA A 56 -11.50 24.83 -13.29
N ASN A 57 -11.04 25.05 -14.52
CA ASN A 57 -9.61 25.14 -14.83
C ASN A 57 -8.94 26.36 -14.17
N SER A 58 -9.61 27.51 -14.13
CA SER A 58 -9.11 28.68 -13.40
C SER A 58 -8.94 28.39 -11.92
N LEU A 59 -9.96 27.80 -11.29
CA LEU A 59 -9.94 27.45 -9.88
C LEU A 59 -8.75 26.56 -9.51
N ILE A 60 -8.50 25.47 -10.25
CA ILE A 60 -7.39 24.55 -9.92
C ILE A 60 -6.02 25.20 -10.14
N ASN A 61 -5.88 26.07 -11.14
CA ASN A 61 -4.64 26.79 -11.41
C ASN A 61 -4.36 27.84 -10.33
N GLU A 62 -5.37 28.62 -9.93
CA GLU A 62 -5.27 29.60 -8.84
C GLU A 62 -4.87 28.94 -7.52
N LEU A 63 -5.38 27.75 -7.25
CA LEU A 63 -5.06 26.97 -6.06
C LEU A 63 -3.68 26.27 -6.12
N GLY A 64 -3.04 26.22 -7.27
CA GLY A 64 -1.69 25.66 -7.44
C GLY A 64 -1.64 24.13 -7.53
N PHE A 65 -2.73 23.48 -7.95
CA PHE A 65 -2.77 22.01 -8.03
C PHE A 65 -1.85 21.41 -9.09
N GLY A 66 -1.45 22.17 -10.12
CA GLY A 66 -0.60 21.65 -11.20
C GLY A 66 0.69 21.01 -10.71
N GLU A 67 1.43 21.70 -9.83
CA GLU A 67 2.67 21.17 -9.26
C GLU A 67 2.42 19.96 -8.36
N LEU A 68 1.38 20.01 -7.52
CA LEU A 68 1.02 18.94 -6.61
C LEU A 68 0.66 17.65 -7.36
N ILE A 69 -0.18 17.78 -8.40
CA ILE A 69 -0.60 16.66 -9.24
C ILE A 69 0.59 16.04 -9.97
N LYS A 70 1.49 16.86 -10.52
CA LYS A 70 2.70 16.36 -11.19
C LYS A 70 3.67 15.69 -10.23
N LYS A 71 3.92 16.31 -9.07
CA LYS A 71 4.83 15.75 -8.03
C LYS A 71 4.38 14.35 -7.59
N TYR A 72 3.08 14.14 -7.38
CA TYR A 72 2.54 12.88 -6.84
C TYR A 72 1.90 11.99 -7.89
N SER A 73 1.94 12.36 -9.17
CA SER A 73 1.22 11.68 -10.27
C SER A 73 -0.25 11.44 -9.91
N GLY A 74 -0.87 12.49 -9.37
CA GLY A 74 -2.20 12.44 -8.81
C GLY A 74 -3.31 12.64 -9.82
N SER A 75 -4.52 12.81 -9.30
CA SER A 75 -5.71 13.14 -10.09
C SER A 75 -6.50 14.24 -9.40
N ILE A 76 -7.27 14.99 -10.17
CA ILE A 76 -8.13 16.05 -9.63
C ILE A 76 -9.43 16.16 -10.41
N GLY A 77 -10.53 16.38 -9.70
CA GLY A 77 -11.82 16.65 -10.29
C GLY A 77 -12.55 17.80 -9.60
N VAL A 78 -13.26 18.60 -10.37
CA VAL A 78 -14.24 19.57 -9.90
C VAL A 78 -15.63 19.01 -10.17
N ILE A 79 -16.42 18.85 -9.10
CA ILE A 79 -17.68 18.13 -9.10
C ILE A 79 -18.82 19.09 -8.79
N ASN A 80 -19.56 19.44 -9.82
CA ASN A 80 -20.72 20.31 -9.68
C ASN A 80 -21.94 19.54 -9.13
N PRO A 81 -22.88 20.21 -8.46
CA PRO A 81 -24.17 19.62 -8.13
C PRO A 81 -24.94 19.26 -9.42
N LEU A 82 -25.87 18.30 -9.31
CA LEU A 82 -26.79 17.94 -10.40
C LEU A 82 -27.73 19.10 -10.78
N GLY A 83 -28.11 19.93 -9.81
CA GLY A 83 -28.96 21.10 -9.98
C GLY A 83 -28.23 22.43 -9.85
N LYS A 84 -28.98 23.47 -9.54
CA LYS A 84 -28.42 24.80 -9.21
C LYS A 84 -27.77 24.86 -7.82
N SER A 85 -28.06 23.89 -6.97
CA SER A 85 -27.51 23.77 -5.61
C SER A 85 -27.39 22.29 -5.25
N TYR A 86 -26.57 21.97 -4.25
CA TYR A 86 -26.40 20.59 -3.77
C TYR A 86 -27.69 20.03 -3.14
N ASP A 87 -28.05 18.83 -3.56
CA ASP A 87 -29.11 18.00 -2.99
C ASP A 87 -28.49 16.78 -2.29
N ASN A 88 -28.76 16.64 -0.99
CA ASN A 88 -28.09 15.64 -0.16
C ASN A 88 -28.27 14.19 -0.65
N LYS A 89 -29.38 13.87 -1.31
CA LYS A 89 -29.67 12.52 -1.80
C LYS A 89 -29.16 12.30 -3.22
N LYS A 90 -29.50 13.21 -4.14
CA LYS A 90 -29.14 13.07 -5.55
C LYS A 90 -27.65 13.20 -5.76
N ASP A 91 -27.01 14.18 -5.13
CA ASP A 91 -25.56 14.39 -5.26
C ASP A 91 -24.75 13.33 -4.50
N LEU A 92 -25.32 12.64 -3.49
CA LEU A 92 -24.70 11.45 -2.92
C LEU A 92 -24.65 10.29 -3.93
N GLU A 93 -25.72 10.06 -4.67
CA GLU A 93 -25.70 9.02 -5.71
C GLU A 93 -24.77 9.39 -6.86
N ALA A 94 -24.69 10.67 -7.23
CA ALA A 94 -23.71 11.17 -8.19
C ALA A 94 -22.25 10.96 -7.70
N TYR A 95 -21.98 11.22 -6.41
CA TYR A 95 -20.69 10.93 -5.78
C TYR A 95 -20.33 9.44 -5.89
N LYS A 96 -21.22 8.55 -5.50
CA LYS A 96 -21.00 7.10 -5.59
C LYS A 96 -20.77 6.64 -7.04
N SER A 97 -21.55 7.17 -7.98
CA SER A 97 -21.39 6.89 -9.42
C SER A 97 -20.03 7.33 -9.93
N PHE A 98 -19.60 8.54 -9.56
CA PHE A 98 -18.28 9.07 -9.95
C PHE A 98 -17.15 8.22 -9.36
N ILE A 99 -17.15 7.92 -8.07
CA ILE A 99 -16.17 7.05 -7.42
C ILE A 99 -16.08 5.71 -8.12
N ASN A 100 -17.23 5.11 -8.45
CA ASN A 100 -17.30 3.86 -9.18
C ASN A 100 -16.71 3.98 -10.59
N ARG A 101 -16.94 5.07 -11.27
CA ARG A 101 -16.45 5.30 -12.63
C ARG A 101 -14.95 5.47 -12.71
N ILE A 102 -14.36 6.28 -11.81
CA ILE A 102 -12.94 6.61 -11.84
C ILE A 102 -12.06 5.62 -11.09
N ARG A 103 -12.67 4.68 -10.37
CA ARG A 103 -11.96 3.72 -9.51
C ARG A 103 -11.01 4.44 -8.53
N ALA A 104 -11.56 5.45 -7.80
CA ALA A 104 -10.84 6.11 -6.74
C ALA A 104 -10.62 5.13 -5.59
N ILE A 105 -9.38 4.77 -5.35
CA ILE A 105 -9.02 3.81 -4.32
C ILE A 105 -7.89 4.40 -3.49
N SER A 106 -8.00 4.26 -2.17
CA SER A 106 -6.95 4.48 -1.19
C SER A 106 -6.56 5.93 -0.85
N ASN A 107 -6.53 6.91 -1.75
CA ASN A 107 -6.03 8.24 -1.39
C ASN A 107 -6.92 9.40 -1.85
N LEU A 108 -8.22 9.28 -1.53
CA LEU A 108 -9.22 10.29 -1.90
C LEU A 108 -9.22 11.45 -0.91
N LYS A 109 -8.95 12.65 -1.39
CA LYS A 109 -8.97 13.92 -0.65
C LYS A 109 -10.15 14.78 -1.10
N ILE A 110 -11.08 15.02 -0.21
CA ILE A 110 -12.29 15.80 -0.48
C ILE A 110 -12.06 17.26 -0.08
N ILE A 111 -12.39 18.18 -0.96
CA ILE A 111 -12.25 19.62 -0.76
C ILE A 111 -13.63 20.26 -0.95
N GLY A 112 -14.16 20.86 0.10
CA GLY A 112 -15.43 21.59 0.08
C GLY A 112 -15.20 23.09 0.24
N ILE A 113 -15.88 23.88 -0.59
CA ILE A 113 -15.82 25.35 -0.57
C ILE A 113 -17.24 25.90 -0.42
N GLY A 114 -17.50 26.75 0.57
CA GLY A 114 -18.80 27.40 0.78
C GLY A 114 -19.98 26.41 0.86
N LYS A 115 -20.89 26.44 -0.11
CA LYS A 115 -22.03 25.50 -0.20
C LYS A 115 -21.56 24.07 -0.44
N GLY A 116 -20.49 23.90 -1.26
CA GLY A 116 -19.83 22.59 -1.42
C GLY A 116 -19.24 22.09 -0.11
N ALA A 117 -18.71 22.95 0.75
CA ALA A 117 -18.26 22.55 2.09
C ALA A 117 -19.45 22.09 2.98
N THR A 118 -20.59 22.73 2.87
CA THR A 118 -21.82 22.29 3.59
C THR A 118 -22.23 20.90 3.12
N PHE A 119 -22.26 20.64 1.81
CA PHE A 119 -22.55 19.31 1.27
C PHE A 119 -21.54 18.25 1.74
N VAL A 120 -20.24 18.59 1.71
CA VAL A 120 -19.18 17.69 2.21
C VAL A 120 -19.40 17.37 3.69
N ASN A 121 -19.70 18.36 4.50
CA ASN A 121 -19.96 18.16 5.93
C ASN A 121 -21.22 17.33 6.20
N ASP A 122 -22.32 17.60 5.51
CA ASP A 122 -23.61 16.96 5.75
C ASP A 122 -23.69 15.54 5.14
N VAL A 123 -22.99 15.29 4.02
CA VAL A 123 -23.19 14.08 3.22
C VAL A 123 -21.91 13.25 3.09
N ILE A 124 -20.83 13.83 2.57
CA ILE A 124 -19.63 13.05 2.28
C ILE A 124 -18.97 12.57 3.57
N SER A 125 -18.86 13.41 4.60
CA SER A 125 -18.28 13.05 5.90
C SER A 125 -18.94 11.83 6.55
N ARG A 126 -20.22 11.58 6.21
CA ARG A 126 -21.00 10.44 6.71
C ARG A 126 -20.93 9.20 5.82
N ASN A 127 -20.32 9.34 4.65
CA ASN A 127 -20.08 8.29 3.67
C ASN A 127 -18.59 8.18 3.36
N ALA A 128 -17.75 8.39 4.37
CA ALA A 128 -16.31 8.63 4.22
C ALA A 128 -15.45 7.36 4.19
N GLY A 129 -16.03 6.18 3.95
CA GLY A 129 -15.29 4.91 3.96
C GLY A 129 -14.10 4.85 2.97
N GLU A 130 -14.14 5.65 1.91
CA GLU A 130 -13.07 5.74 0.91
C GLU A 130 -12.23 7.01 1.05
N VAL A 131 -12.66 7.95 1.93
CA VAL A 131 -12.05 9.27 2.05
C VAL A 131 -10.86 9.24 2.99
N ALA A 132 -9.70 9.58 2.48
CA ALA A 132 -8.47 9.67 3.25
C ALA A 132 -8.28 11.01 3.97
N GLY A 133 -9.08 12.03 3.64
CA GLY A 133 -9.08 13.31 4.34
C GLY A 133 -10.03 14.32 3.73
N ILE A 134 -10.54 15.21 4.57
CA ILE A 134 -11.46 16.27 4.20
C ILE A 134 -10.82 17.63 4.49
N PHE A 135 -10.93 18.56 3.55
CA PHE A 135 -10.68 19.99 3.74
C PHE A 135 -11.97 20.74 3.51
N THR A 136 -12.36 21.61 4.44
CA THR A 136 -13.47 22.52 4.24
C THR A 136 -13.08 23.97 4.48
N TYR A 137 -13.51 24.83 3.55
CA TYR A 137 -13.31 26.29 3.63
C TYR A 137 -14.67 26.99 3.66
N GLY A 138 -15.02 27.53 4.80
CA GLY A 138 -16.38 28.05 5.03
C GLY A 138 -17.40 26.90 5.20
N GLY A 139 -18.64 27.20 4.81
CA GLY A 139 -19.75 26.26 4.92
C GLY A 139 -20.27 26.07 6.34
N SER A 140 -21.30 25.27 6.44
CA SER A 140 -21.98 24.93 7.69
C SER A 140 -22.19 23.41 7.80
N MET A 141 -22.80 22.98 8.88
CA MET A 141 -23.32 21.63 9.03
C MET A 141 -24.74 21.70 9.58
N ASN A 142 -25.68 21.11 8.87
CA ASN A 142 -27.10 21.08 9.23
C ASN A 142 -27.50 19.77 9.91
N ILE A 143 -26.78 18.68 9.61
CA ILE A 143 -27.05 17.34 10.12
C ILE A 143 -26.16 17.07 11.34
N LYS A 144 -26.77 16.77 12.47
CA LYS A 144 -26.07 16.59 13.76
C LYS A 144 -25.70 15.14 14.08
N THR A 145 -26.23 14.18 13.34
CA THR A 145 -25.93 12.75 13.58
C THR A 145 -24.48 12.45 13.19
N ALA A 146 -23.69 11.96 14.14
CA ALA A 146 -22.31 11.57 13.87
C ALA A 146 -22.24 10.35 12.93
N SER A 147 -21.16 10.27 12.14
CA SER A 147 -20.79 9.08 11.41
C SER A 147 -20.04 8.11 12.33
N ASP A 148 -20.14 6.83 12.03
CA ASP A 148 -19.32 5.79 12.69
C ASP A 148 -17.98 5.57 11.98
N ILE A 149 -17.75 6.26 10.84
CA ILE A 149 -16.54 6.13 10.05
C ILE A 149 -15.63 7.33 10.33
N PRO A 150 -14.49 7.15 11.03
CA PRO A 150 -13.53 8.22 11.25
C PRO A 150 -12.98 8.77 9.93
N VAL A 151 -12.85 10.07 9.83
CA VAL A 151 -12.23 10.74 8.68
C VAL A 151 -11.44 11.97 9.13
N PRO A 152 -10.14 12.06 8.80
CA PRO A 152 -9.33 13.22 9.11
C PRO A 152 -9.89 14.47 8.46
N ALA A 153 -9.94 15.59 9.19
CA ALA A 153 -10.54 16.82 8.69
C ALA A 153 -9.71 18.06 9.03
N TYR A 154 -9.45 18.91 8.02
CA TYR A 154 -8.93 20.26 8.20
C TYR A 154 -10.06 21.27 7.94
N ILE A 155 -10.32 22.12 8.94
CA ILE A 155 -11.47 23.01 8.95
C ILE A 155 -10.97 24.46 8.97
N SER A 156 -11.31 25.22 7.94
CA SER A 156 -10.97 26.63 7.81
C SER A 156 -12.22 27.49 7.63
N GLN A 157 -12.19 28.73 8.10
CA GLN A 157 -13.28 29.73 7.98
C GLN A 157 -14.64 29.25 8.55
N ALA A 158 -14.64 28.29 9.46
CA ALA A 158 -15.84 27.77 10.09
C ALA A 158 -15.88 28.05 11.59
N ASN A 159 -16.98 27.69 12.21
CA ASN A 159 -17.17 27.82 13.66
C ASN A 159 -16.67 26.55 14.42
N LYS A 160 -16.52 26.68 15.75
CA LYS A 160 -16.06 25.59 16.60
C LYS A 160 -17.04 24.39 16.64
N SER A 161 -18.31 24.59 16.35
CA SER A 161 -19.30 23.50 16.41
C SER A 161 -19.07 22.48 15.28
N LEU A 162 -18.59 22.91 14.11
CA LEU A 162 -18.21 22.01 13.03
C LEU A 162 -16.98 21.17 13.42
N ALA A 163 -15.98 21.80 14.03
CA ALA A 163 -14.83 21.06 14.55
C ALA A 163 -15.23 20.00 15.59
N ALA A 164 -16.15 20.33 16.49
CA ALA A 164 -16.65 19.40 17.50
C ALA A 164 -17.31 18.14 16.89
N TYR A 165 -17.97 18.26 15.75
CA TYR A 165 -18.48 17.10 15.02
C TYR A 165 -17.36 16.16 14.58
N TYR A 166 -16.35 16.67 13.88
CA TYR A 166 -15.23 15.85 13.41
C TYR A 166 -14.38 15.29 14.56
N VAL A 167 -14.20 16.05 15.65
CA VAL A 167 -13.55 15.59 16.87
C VAL A 167 -14.27 14.36 17.44
N LYS A 168 -15.61 14.41 17.52
CA LYS A 168 -16.41 13.28 17.97
C LYS A 168 -16.31 12.08 17.03
N VAL A 169 -16.41 12.28 15.71
CA VAL A 169 -16.32 11.21 14.70
C VAL A 169 -14.96 10.49 14.74
N ASN A 170 -13.88 11.23 15.00
CA ASN A 170 -12.53 10.68 15.09
C ASN A 170 -12.16 10.20 16.50
N ASN A 171 -13.05 10.27 17.47
CA ASN A 171 -12.74 10.01 18.89
C ASN A 171 -11.45 10.72 19.34
N ALA A 172 -11.28 11.96 18.91
CA ALA A 172 -10.06 12.73 19.05
C ALA A 172 -10.11 13.65 20.28
N VAL A 173 -8.96 13.94 20.85
CA VAL A 173 -8.77 14.90 21.95
C VAL A 173 -7.81 16.00 21.52
N GLU A 174 -7.87 17.16 22.17
CA GLU A 174 -6.92 18.24 21.91
C GLU A 174 -5.52 17.81 22.34
N VAL A 175 -4.58 17.79 21.37
CA VAL A 175 -3.19 17.39 21.61
C VAL A 175 -2.22 18.56 21.54
N LYS A 176 -2.59 19.62 20.81
CA LYS A 176 -1.80 20.83 20.64
C LYS A 176 -2.67 22.01 20.28
N LYS A 177 -2.28 23.19 20.73
CA LYS A 177 -2.83 24.47 20.30
C LYS A 177 -1.70 25.48 20.13
N ASP A 178 -1.74 26.26 19.06
CA ASP A 178 -0.90 27.44 18.82
C ASP A 178 -1.75 28.64 18.40
N ASP A 179 -1.10 29.73 17.96
CA ASP A 179 -1.80 30.97 17.59
C ASP A 179 -2.67 30.80 16.33
N THR A 180 -2.37 29.81 15.51
CA THR A 180 -2.98 29.60 14.19
C THR A 180 -3.87 28.38 14.11
N HIS A 181 -3.69 27.40 14.98
CA HIS A 181 -4.41 26.12 14.92
C HIS A 181 -4.74 25.53 16.29
N ILE A 182 -5.79 24.70 16.31
CA ILE A 182 -6.03 23.70 17.35
C ILE A 182 -5.97 22.32 16.67
N TYR A 183 -5.12 21.44 17.22
CA TYR A 183 -4.91 20.08 16.72
C TYR A 183 -5.57 19.08 17.67
N TYR A 184 -6.33 18.18 17.11
CA TYR A 184 -6.94 17.07 17.80
C TYR A 184 -6.48 15.77 17.16
N ALA A 185 -6.23 14.73 17.94
CA ALA A 185 -5.89 13.40 17.46
C ALA A 185 -6.49 12.33 18.38
N ASN A 186 -6.76 11.17 17.81
CA ASN A 186 -7.09 9.99 18.58
C ASN A 186 -5.80 9.43 19.21
N ASN A 187 -5.85 9.04 20.47
CA ASN A 187 -4.68 8.56 21.21
C ASN A 187 -4.19 7.18 20.72
N GLU A 188 -5.11 6.34 20.24
CA GLU A 188 -4.82 4.97 19.76
C GLU A 188 -4.52 4.95 18.27
N GLU A 189 -5.23 5.81 17.49
CA GLU A 189 -5.10 5.94 16.03
C GLU A 189 -4.70 7.37 15.65
N PRO A 190 -3.42 7.75 15.75
CA PRO A 190 -2.97 9.14 15.60
C PRO A 190 -3.26 9.78 14.24
N LEU A 191 -3.57 8.97 13.21
CA LEU A 191 -3.98 9.48 11.90
C LEU A 191 -5.45 9.94 11.85
N GLN A 192 -6.26 9.59 12.86
CA GLN A 192 -7.61 10.13 13.04
C GLN A 192 -7.48 11.52 13.66
N GLN A 193 -7.23 12.51 12.82
CA GLN A 193 -6.88 13.88 13.20
C GLN A 193 -7.94 14.90 12.79
N VAL A 194 -8.06 15.95 13.57
CA VAL A 194 -8.82 17.16 13.19
C VAL A 194 -7.94 18.38 13.43
N VAL A 195 -7.87 19.24 12.44
CA VAL A 195 -7.16 20.52 12.54
C VAL A 195 -8.18 21.64 12.33
N LEU A 196 -8.32 22.51 13.33
CA LEU A 196 -9.12 23.73 13.23
C LEU A 196 -8.21 24.93 13.04
N SER A 197 -8.28 25.56 11.86
CA SER A 197 -7.58 26.81 11.61
C SER A 197 -8.25 27.99 12.35
N LEU A 198 -7.44 28.72 13.10
CA LEU A 198 -7.85 29.95 13.79
C LEU A 198 -7.62 31.19 12.91
N ASN A 199 -6.86 31.08 11.82
CA ASN A 199 -6.58 32.17 10.90
C ASN A 199 -7.81 32.50 10.03
N LYS A 200 -8.61 33.47 10.48
CA LYS A 200 -9.82 33.94 9.77
C LYS A 200 -9.52 34.81 8.53
N LYS A 201 -8.24 35.17 8.30
CA LYS A 201 -7.81 35.98 7.15
C LYS A 201 -7.15 35.15 6.06
N ALA A 202 -6.93 33.86 6.29
CA ALA A 202 -6.32 32.98 5.29
C ALA A 202 -7.18 32.93 4.02
N THR A 203 -6.57 33.14 2.89
CA THR A 203 -7.17 32.87 1.58
C THR A 203 -7.39 31.36 1.40
N LEU A 204 -8.25 30.99 0.45
CA LEU A 204 -8.50 29.58 0.14
C LEU A 204 -7.20 28.83 -0.22
N LYS A 205 -6.32 29.45 -1.02
CA LYS A 205 -5.02 28.90 -1.42
C LYS A 205 -4.09 28.66 -0.22
N GLU A 206 -3.98 29.66 0.66
CA GLU A 206 -3.15 29.54 1.87
C GLU A 206 -3.68 28.45 2.80
N ALA A 207 -4.99 28.43 3.05
CA ALA A 207 -5.63 27.41 3.89
C ALA A 207 -5.48 25.99 3.32
N LEU A 208 -5.60 25.83 1.99
CA LEU A 208 -5.40 24.54 1.32
C LEU A 208 -3.94 24.09 1.37
N SER A 209 -2.99 25.00 1.13
CA SER A 209 -1.56 24.70 1.25
C SER A 209 -1.19 24.25 2.65
N ASP A 210 -1.76 24.90 3.66
CA ASP A 210 -1.55 24.55 5.05
C ASP A 210 -2.21 23.19 5.40
N ALA A 211 -3.45 22.96 4.95
CA ALA A 211 -4.14 21.68 5.11
C ALA A 211 -3.36 20.52 4.48
N TRP A 212 -2.75 20.74 3.31
CA TRP A 212 -1.89 19.73 2.68
C TRP A 212 -0.70 19.38 3.56
N LYS A 213 0.05 20.39 4.01
CA LYS A 213 1.26 20.20 4.82
C LYS A 213 0.98 19.57 6.18
N THR A 214 -0.10 19.97 6.82
CA THR A 214 -0.39 19.60 8.21
C THR A 214 -1.17 18.30 8.34
N LEU A 215 -2.01 17.95 7.36
CA LEU A 215 -2.92 16.81 7.49
C LEU A 215 -3.05 15.96 6.22
N LEU A 216 -3.39 16.56 5.07
CA LEU A 216 -3.85 15.78 3.92
C LEU A 216 -2.75 14.94 3.27
N SER A 217 -1.48 15.37 3.35
CA SER A 217 -0.34 14.62 2.81
C SER A 217 0.10 13.44 3.68
N LYS A 218 -0.39 13.33 4.92
CA LYS A 218 0.18 12.41 5.92
C LYS A 218 -0.34 10.98 5.83
N ASN A 219 -1.43 10.77 5.12
CA ASN A 219 -2.11 9.48 5.13
C ASN A 219 -2.72 9.12 3.77
N TYR A 220 -2.95 7.84 3.59
CA TYR A 220 -3.92 7.29 2.64
C TYR A 220 -4.92 6.43 3.40
N ARG A 221 -5.99 6.00 2.73
CA ARG A 221 -6.96 5.08 3.33
C ARG A 221 -6.84 3.73 2.65
N ASN A 222 -6.50 2.72 3.44
CA ASN A 222 -6.58 1.35 2.96
C ASN A 222 -8.05 0.96 2.89
N SER A 223 -8.70 1.27 1.77
CA SER A 223 -10.09 0.98 1.54
C SER A 223 -10.21 -0.11 0.48
N ASN A 224 -10.68 -1.27 0.91
CA ASN A 224 -11.05 -2.36 0.02
C ASN A 224 -12.50 -2.23 -0.48
N TYR A 225 -13.12 -1.07 -0.37
CA TYR A 225 -14.54 -0.89 -0.68
C TYR A 225 -14.94 -1.44 -2.05
N ARG A 226 -14.09 -1.30 -3.06
CA ARG A 226 -14.34 -1.89 -4.38
C ARG A 226 -13.93 -3.32 -4.51
N HIS A 227 -12.97 -3.69 -3.75
CA HIS A 227 -12.57 -5.06 -3.63
C HIS A 227 -13.53 -5.84 -2.72
N THR A 228 -14.41 -5.19 -1.96
CA THR A 228 -15.37 -5.89 -1.10
C THR A 228 -16.38 -6.70 -1.89
N SER A 229 -16.92 -6.21 -3.00
CA SER A 229 -17.77 -7.02 -3.87
C SER A 229 -16.97 -8.06 -4.66
N TYR A 230 -15.71 -7.77 -4.98
CA TYR A 230 -14.81 -8.66 -5.73
C TYR A 230 -14.01 -9.58 -4.80
N MET A 231 -13.64 -9.10 -3.62
CA MET A 231 -12.81 -9.81 -2.64
C MET A 231 -13.58 -10.25 -1.38
N GLY A 232 -14.89 -9.99 -1.33
CA GLY A 232 -15.83 -10.55 -0.37
C GLY A 232 -15.93 -9.88 1.00
N ALA A 233 -15.08 -8.93 1.35
CA ALA A 233 -15.25 -8.18 2.58
C ALA A 233 -16.36 -7.13 2.42
N LYS A 234 -17.25 -6.97 3.38
CA LYS A 234 -18.32 -5.97 3.32
C LYS A 234 -17.80 -4.60 3.74
N PHE A 235 -18.39 -3.55 3.21
CA PHE A 235 -18.12 -2.18 3.67
C PHE A 235 -18.33 -2.07 5.17
N GLY A 236 -17.34 -1.53 5.87
CA GLY A 236 -17.36 -1.44 7.33
C GLY A 236 -16.81 -2.65 8.06
N GLU A 237 -16.51 -3.76 7.37
CA GLU A 237 -15.74 -4.84 7.96
C GLU A 237 -14.27 -4.44 8.12
N TYR A 238 -13.62 -5.11 9.04
CA TYR A 238 -12.29 -4.77 9.52
C TYR A 238 -11.24 -4.74 8.38
N GLY A 239 -10.37 -3.73 8.39
CA GLY A 239 -9.35 -3.53 7.35
C GLY A 239 -9.84 -2.83 6.09
N ASN A 240 -11.14 -2.52 5.98
CA ASN A 240 -11.72 -1.95 4.77
C ASN A 240 -11.66 -0.42 4.68
N TYR A 241 -11.30 0.26 5.77
CA TYR A 241 -11.22 1.73 5.83
C TYR A 241 -10.12 2.24 6.78
N GLN A 242 -9.10 1.44 6.99
CA GLN A 242 -7.96 1.82 7.83
C GLN A 242 -7.21 3.02 7.23
N LEU A 243 -6.88 3.97 8.09
CA LEU A 243 -5.94 5.03 7.74
C LEU A 243 -4.51 4.50 7.91
N GLU A 244 -3.70 4.69 6.87
CA GLU A 244 -2.30 4.31 6.86
C GLU A 244 -1.41 5.51 6.61
N PRO A 245 -0.19 5.56 7.16
CA PRO A 245 0.75 6.63 6.86
C PRO A 245 1.10 6.64 5.37
N TYR A 246 0.96 7.81 4.72
CA TYR A 246 1.44 7.96 3.36
C TYR A 246 2.98 8.00 3.34
N LEU A 247 3.56 7.39 2.32
CA LEU A 247 5.01 7.29 2.20
C LEU A 247 5.64 8.66 1.88
N MET A 248 6.21 9.31 2.87
CA MET A 248 6.90 10.59 2.77
C MET A 248 8.42 10.36 2.79
N LEU A 249 9.02 10.11 1.62
CA LEU A 249 10.42 9.72 1.48
C LEU A 249 11.40 10.74 2.09
N GLU A 250 11.12 12.04 1.91
CA GLU A 250 11.94 13.14 2.47
C GLU A 250 11.97 13.10 4.01
N GLU A 251 10.83 12.78 4.64
CA GLU A 251 10.73 12.68 6.11
C GLU A 251 11.43 11.42 6.65
N LEU A 252 11.54 10.40 5.81
CA LEU A 252 12.20 9.13 6.14
C LEU A 252 13.71 9.13 5.86
N GLY A 253 14.24 10.18 5.22
CA GLY A 253 15.64 10.18 4.74
C GLY A 253 15.89 9.06 3.72
N VAL A 254 14.96 8.84 2.80
CA VAL A 254 15.06 7.81 1.76
C VAL A 254 15.00 8.44 0.38
N THR A 255 15.97 8.14 -0.45
CA THR A 255 15.96 8.54 -1.86
C THR A 255 15.35 7.44 -2.72
N ARG A 256 14.41 7.82 -3.62
CA ARG A 256 13.92 6.94 -4.69
C ARG A 256 14.61 7.23 -6.00
N LYS A 257 15.22 6.23 -6.60
CA LYS A 257 15.68 6.26 -7.98
C LYS A 257 14.74 5.47 -8.86
N THR A 258 14.54 5.93 -10.09
CA THR A 258 13.78 5.23 -11.13
C THR A 258 14.77 4.76 -12.17
N VAL A 259 14.84 3.46 -12.38
CA VAL A 259 15.77 2.84 -13.33
C VAL A 259 14.98 2.18 -14.45
N LYS A 260 15.41 2.42 -15.68
CA LYS A 260 14.94 1.73 -16.88
C LYS A 260 16.17 1.30 -17.68
N LYS A 261 16.35 0.00 -17.89
CA LYS A 261 17.57 -0.53 -18.47
C LYS A 261 17.33 -1.82 -19.23
N ASN A 262 17.97 -1.94 -20.37
CA ASN A 262 18.10 -3.23 -21.05
C ASN A 262 19.27 -4.01 -20.43
N LEU A 263 18.98 -5.18 -19.86
CA LEU A 263 19.97 -6.02 -19.16
C LEU A 263 20.49 -7.16 -20.04
N ASN A 264 20.96 -6.84 -21.25
CA ASN A 264 21.53 -7.79 -22.22
C ASN A 264 20.53 -8.83 -22.80
N LYS A 265 19.30 -8.83 -22.34
CA LYS A 265 18.19 -9.60 -22.88
C LYS A 265 16.98 -8.71 -22.94
N GLN A 266 16.21 -8.84 -23.99
CA GLN A 266 14.94 -8.18 -24.08
C GLN A 266 14.01 -8.75 -23.00
N ASN A 267 13.40 -7.89 -22.17
CA ASN A 267 12.39 -8.32 -21.22
C ASN A 267 11.12 -8.73 -21.99
N PRO A 268 10.76 -10.02 -22.03
CA PRO A 268 9.61 -10.48 -22.81
C PRO A 268 8.26 -9.98 -22.23
N LEU A 269 8.27 -9.48 -20.98
CA LEU A 269 7.10 -8.97 -20.28
C LEU A 269 6.92 -7.46 -20.48
N ALA A 270 7.88 -6.75 -21.04
CA ALA A 270 7.82 -5.32 -21.31
C ALA A 270 7.68 -5.05 -22.81
N LYS A 271 6.80 -4.11 -23.17
CA LYS A 271 6.54 -3.75 -24.57
C LYS A 271 7.79 -3.28 -25.34
N ASP A 272 8.69 -2.58 -24.65
CA ASP A 272 9.94 -2.06 -25.19
C ASP A 272 11.17 -2.96 -24.87
N GLY A 273 10.95 -4.07 -24.18
CA GLY A 273 12.00 -5.01 -23.81
C GLY A 273 12.90 -4.56 -22.67
N ASP A 274 12.69 -3.37 -22.11
CA ASP A 274 13.50 -2.86 -21.00
C ASP A 274 12.95 -3.33 -19.65
N TYR A 275 13.87 -3.52 -18.69
CA TYR A 275 13.52 -3.68 -17.28
C TYR A 275 13.30 -2.32 -16.63
N PHE A 276 12.32 -2.26 -15.75
CA PHE A 276 11.97 -1.05 -14.99
C PHE A 276 11.85 -1.40 -13.51
N TRP A 277 12.48 -0.60 -12.63
CA TRP A 277 12.35 -0.76 -11.20
C TRP A 277 12.57 0.55 -10.46
N TYR A 278 12.10 0.60 -9.21
CA TYR A 278 12.46 1.64 -8.25
C TYR A 278 13.52 1.11 -7.28
N GLU A 279 14.44 1.99 -6.89
CA GLU A 279 15.42 1.77 -5.84
C GLU A 279 15.13 2.76 -4.72
N PHE A 280 14.95 2.26 -3.51
CA PHE A 280 14.78 3.07 -2.32
C PHE A 280 16.01 2.90 -1.45
N ILE A 281 16.76 3.99 -1.26
CA ILE A 281 18.07 3.98 -0.63
C ILE A 281 18.01 4.91 0.59
N PRO A 282 18.06 4.37 1.83
CA PRO A 282 18.24 5.18 3.02
C PRO A 282 19.54 6.00 2.95
N GLU A 283 19.52 7.23 3.43
CA GLU A 283 20.71 8.09 3.44
C GLU A 283 21.89 7.42 4.17
N THR A 284 21.62 6.67 5.23
CA THR A 284 22.61 5.90 5.99
C THR A 284 23.22 4.72 5.22
N ALA A 285 22.58 4.29 4.13
CA ALA A 285 23.09 3.21 3.27
C ALA A 285 23.99 3.70 2.13
N VAL A 286 23.98 5.01 1.82
CA VAL A 286 24.68 5.57 0.64
C VAL A 286 26.18 5.33 0.73
N ASP A 287 26.81 5.68 1.85
CA ASP A 287 28.27 5.57 2.07
C ASP A 287 28.63 4.41 3.01
N ALA A 288 27.75 3.42 3.11
CA ALA A 288 27.99 2.26 3.96
C ALA A 288 29.18 1.40 3.43
N PRO A 289 29.91 0.71 4.31
CA PRO A 289 31.00 -0.18 3.90
C PRO A 289 30.51 -1.30 2.96
N LYS A 290 31.43 -1.79 2.14
CA LYS A 290 31.16 -2.90 1.21
C LYS A 290 30.60 -4.12 1.95
N ASN A 291 29.56 -4.76 1.37
CA ASN A 291 28.93 -5.97 1.87
C ASN A 291 28.33 -5.83 3.29
N THR A 292 27.72 -4.67 3.61
CA THR A 292 27.13 -4.44 4.94
C THR A 292 25.61 -4.21 4.90
N ILE A 293 25.06 -3.84 3.77
CA ILE A 293 23.65 -3.44 3.64
C ILE A 293 22.81 -4.58 3.04
N PRO A 294 21.77 -5.04 3.69
CA PRO A 294 20.84 -6.00 3.12
C PRO A 294 20.07 -5.43 1.91
N LEU A 295 19.58 -6.32 1.05
CA LEU A 295 18.68 -6.00 -0.06
C LEU A 295 17.35 -6.71 0.14
N VAL A 296 16.23 -5.97 0.05
CA VAL A 296 14.88 -6.53 -0.02
C VAL A 296 14.30 -6.23 -1.40
N VAL A 297 13.90 -7.28 -2.11
CA VAL A 297 13.23 -7.18 -3.41
C VAL A 297 11.73 -7.29 -3.18
N LEU A 298 10.96 -6.28 -3.60
CA LEU A 298 9.51 -6.28 -3.51
C LEU A 298 8.86 -6.58 -4.86
N LEU A 299 7.77 -7.31 -4.83
CA LEU A 299 7.03 -7.77 -6.00
C LEU A 299 5.55 -7.45 -5.86
N HIS A 300 5.02 -6.63 -6.76
CA HIS A 300 3.62 -6.22 -6.72
C HIS A 300 2.65 -7.34 -7.14
N GLY A 301 1.37 -7.19 -6.76
CA GLY A 301 0.29 -8.09 -7.15
C GLY A 301 -0.13 -7.93 -8.62
N PHE A 302 -0.92 -8.89 -9.10
CA PHE A 302 -1.47 -8.83 -10.46
C PHE A 302 -2.30 -7.56 -10.69
N GLY A 303 -2.02 -6.88 -11.78
CA GLY A 303 -2.70 -5.64 -12.15
C GLY A 303 -2.32 -4.40 -11.33
N ASN A 304 -1.44 -4.55 -10.34
CA ASN A 304 -0.83 -3.45 -9.63
C ASN A 304 0.45 -2.98 -10.36
N ASP A 305 1.20 -2.14 -9.71
CA ASP A 305 2.50 -1.68 -10.16
C ASP A 305 3.49 -1.57 -8.98
N ASN A 306 4.74 -1.34 -9.31
CA ASN A 306 5.81 -1.19 -8.33
C ASN A 306 5.59 0.00 -7.37
N ARG A 307 4.89 1.05 -7.77
CA ARG A 307 4.53 2.15 -6.88
C ARG A 307 3.55 1.71 -5.81
N THR A 308 2.49 1.02 -6.19
CA THR A 308 1.46 0.53 -5.25
C THR A 308 2.08 -0.38 -4.20
N GLN A 309 2.95 -1.30 -4.60
CA GLN A 309 3.60 -2.22 -3.65
C GLN A 309 4.54 -1.47 -2.69
N SER A 310 5.39 -0.57 -3.18
CA SER A 310 6.30 0.19 -2.33
C SER A 310 5.56 1.08 -1.33
N GLU A 311 4.47 1.72 -1.75
CA GLU A 311 3.71 2.64 -0.90
C GLU A 311 2.76 1.94 0.09
N THR A 312 2.39 0.66 -0.13
CA THR A 312 1.43 -0.07 0.73
C THR A 312 2.03 -1.20 1.55
N SER A 313 3.23 -1.66 1.23
CA SER A 313 3.83 -2.80 1.92
C SER A 313 4.38 -2.50 3.32
N GLY A 314 4.73 -1.24 3.60
CA GLY A 314 5.41 -0.83 4.84
C GLY A 314 6.93 -1.06 4.84
N PHE A 315 7.49 -1.72 3.84
CA PHE A 315 8.91 -2.06 3.81
C PHE A 315 9.84 -0.85 3.67
N ILE A 316 9.40 0.23 3.03
CA ILE A 316 10.22 1.44 2.90
C ILE A 316 10.43 2.13 4.26
N GLN A 317 9.38 2.17 5.09
CA GLN A 317 9.47 2.69 6.46
C GLN A 317 10.41 1.84 7.33
N VAL A 318 10.34 0.51 7.17
CA VAL A 318 11.24 -0.41 7.86
C VAL A 318 12.65 -0.27 7.33
N ALA A 319 12.86 -0.09 6.03
CA ALA A 319 14.18 0.13 5.42
C ALA A 319 14.87 1.39 5.96
N ALA A 320 14.12 2.49 6.11
CA ALA A 320 14.62 3.72 6.71
C ALA A 320 15.12 3.52 8.16
N LYS A 321 14.40 2.70 8.93
CA LYS A 321 14.72 2.42 10.34
C LYS A 321 15.85 1.40 10.53
N GLU A 322 15.85 0.34 9.72
CA GLU A 322 16.70 -0.85 9.89
C GLU A 322 17.89 -0.87 8.92
N ASN A 323 18.01 0.15 8.09
CA ASN A 323 19.12 0.39 7.16
C ASN A 323 19.36 -0.73 6.13
N PHE A 324 18.40 -0.93 5.23
CA PHE A 324 18.54 -1.80 4.07
C PHE A 324 18.04 -1.13 2.79
N ILE A 325 18.54 -1.55 1.64
CA ILE A 325 18.09 -1.08 0.33
C ILE A 325 16.86 -1.89 -0.09
N VAL A 326 15.88 -1.22 -0.71
CA VAL A 326 14.72 -1.87 -1.31
C VAL A 326 14.74 -1.67 -2.82
N ALA A 327 14.53 -2.75 -3.56
CA ALA A 327 14.26 -2.72 -4.98
C ALA A 327 12.84 -3.19 -5.25
N GLU A 328 12.05 -2.34 -5.90
CA GLU A 328 10.67 -2.67 -6.31
C GLU A 328 10.64 -2.85 -7.82
N ILE A 329 10.50 -4.11 -8.26
CA ILE A 329 10.65 -4.48 -9.67
C ILE A 329 9.28 -4.55 -10.35
N GLU A 330 9.19 -3.92 -11.54
CA GLU A 330 8.07 -4.13 -12.45
C GLU A 330 8.29 -5.43 -13.21
N TRP A 331 7.73 -6.50 -12.70
CA TRP A 331 8.02 -7.86 -13.15
C TRP A 331 6.94 -8.47 -14.06
N GLN A 332 5.70 -7.94 -14.05
CA GLN A 332 4.59 -8.51 -14.85
C GLN A 332 4.53 -8.03 -16.28
N GLY A 333 5.08 -6.87 -16.59
CA GLY A 333 4.99 -6.30 -17.95
C GLY A 333 3.55 -6.12 -18.43
N ILE A 334 3.26 -6.54 -19.65
CA ILE A 334 1.95 -6.41 -20.32
C ILE A 334 1.17 -7.72 -20.33
N GLY A 335 1.76 -8.80 -19.88
CA GLY A 335 1.18 -10.13 -19.89
C GLY A 335 0.06 -10.34 -18.84
N PRO A 336 -0.97 -11.12 -19.16
CA PRO A 336 -2.15 -11.20 -18.31
C PRO A 336 -2.09 -12.22 -17.18
N PHE A 337 -1.11 -13.14 -17.05
CA PHE A 337 -1.22 -14.23 -16.08
C PHE A 337 0.09 -14.93 -15.64
N PRO A 338 -0.01 -15.79 -14.59
CA PRO A 338 1.08 -16.56 -13.97
C PRO A 338 1.91 -17.45 -14.89
N SER A 339 1.51 -17.72 -16.13
CA SER A 339 2.37 -18.33 -17.15
C SER A 339 3.64 -17.53 -17.40
N ASP A 340 3.61 -16.23 -17.09
CA ASP A 340 4.72 -15.30 -17.29
C ASP A 340 5.65 -15.24 -16.05
N ILE A 341 5.30 -15.92 -14.95
CA ILE A 341 6.12 -15.95 -13.73
C ILE A 341 7.52 -16.49 -14.03
N GLU A 342 7.64 -17.50 -14.87
CA GLU A 342 8.94 -18.09 -15.24
C GLU A 342 9.84 -17.11 -15.99
N LEU A 343 9.27 -16.31 -16.87
CA LEU A 343 10.00 -15.26 -17.57
C LEU A 343 10.38 -14.12 -16.62
N GLY A 344 9.49 -13.78 -15.67
CA GLY A 344 9.75 -12.78 -14.65
C GLY A 344 10.88 -13.16 -13.70
N ILE A 345 11.01 -14.44 -13.33
CA ILE A 345 12.04 -14.95 -12.40
C ILE A 345 13.45 -14.67 -12.90
N ASP A 346 13.74 -14.92 -14.17
CA ASP A 346 15.07 -14.66 -14.73
C ASP A 346 15.34 -13.17 -14.86
N GLY A 347 14.34 -12.37 -15.14
CA GLY A 347 14.45 -10.92 -15.17
C GLY A 347 14.73 -10.33 -13.77
N ILE A 348 14.04 -10.84 -12.75
CA ILE A 348 14.27 -10.43 -11.35
C ILE A 348 15.71 -10.75 -10.93
N GLU A 349 16.21 -11.93 -11.25
CA GLU A 349 17.61 -12.30 -10.99
C GLU A 349 18.59 -11.34 -11.66
N GLN A 350 18.35 -10.96 -12.91
CA GLN A 350 19.22 -10.02 -13.63
C GLN A 350 19.21 -8.63 -12.98
N VAL A 351 18.06 -8.14 -12.53
CA VAL A 351 17.98 -6.87 -11.79
C VAL A 351 18.76 -6.95 -10.48
N ILE A 352 18.71 -8.09 -9.77
CA ILE A 352 19.50 -8.27 -8.54
C ILE A 352 21.00 -8.20 -8.83
N TYR A 353 21.49 -8.87 -9.88
CA TYR A 353 22.90 -8.77 -10.24
C TYR A 353 23.31 -7.35 -10.63
N GLU A 354 22.47 -6.63 -11.35
CA GLU A 354 22.71 -5.22 -11.67
C GLU A 354 22.79 -4.33 -10.41
N LEU A 355 21.95 -4.60 -9.40
CA LEU A 355 22.00 -3.90 -8.12
C LEU A 355 23.28 -4.21 -7.34
N LEU A 356 23.75 -5.46 -7.34
CA LEU A 356 25.00 -5.86 -6.70
C LEU A 356 26.22 -5.21 -7.36
N ASP A 357 26.20 -5.08 -8.68
CA ASP A 357 27.26 -4.40 -9.44
C ASP A 357 27.24 -2.88 -9.21
N THR A 358 26.05 -2.30 -9.08
CA THR A 358 25.86 -0.84 -8.90
C THR A 358 26.16 -0.39 -7.47
N TYR A 359 25.82 -1.22 -6.48
CA TYR A 359 25.90 -0.89 -5.06
C TYR A 359 26.79 -1.86 -4.30
N PRO A 360 28.11 -1.63 -4.26
CA PRO A 360 29.06 -2.54 -3.59
C PRO A 360 28.82 -2.69 -2.08
N GLN A 361 28.07 -1.77 -1.46
CA GLN A 361 27.64 -1.87 -0.06
C GLN A 361 26.59 -2.96 0.17
N ILE A 362 25.87 -3.42 -0.85
CA ILE A 362 24.91 -4.53 -0.68
C ILE A 362 25.66 -5.81 -0.30
N ASP A 363 25.18 -6.47 0.75
CA ASP A 363 25.65 -7.76 1.20
C ASP A 363 24.97 -8.88 0.39
N PRO A 364 25.68 -9.56 -0.50
CA PRO A 364 25.11 -10.61 -1.34
C PRO A 364 24.64 -11.83 -0.54
N SER A 365 25.05 -11.96 0.72
CA SER A 365 24.58 -13.02 1.62
C SER A 365 23.20 -12.71 2.24
N ARG A 366 22.74 -11.45 2.17
CA ARG A 366 21.49 -10.98 2.81
C ARG A 366 20.54 -10.36 1.80
N ILE A 367 20.10 -11.17 0.85
CA ILE A 367 19.10 -10.81 -0.15
C ILE A 367 17.80 -11.51 0.21
N TYR A 368 16.73 -10.73 0.26
CA TYR A 368 15.38 -11.20 0.62
C TYR A 368 14.37 -10.78 -0.43
N THR A 369 13.24 -11.48 -0.51
CA THR A 369 12.13 -11.07 -1.37
C THR A 369 10.79 -11.20 -0.67
N GLN A 370 9.89 -10.28 -0.98
CA GLN A 370 8.52 -10.27 -0.50
C GLN A 370 7.59 -9.79 -1.61
N GLY A 371 6.35 -10.26 -1.63
CA GLY A 371 5.37 -9.76 -2.57
C GLY A 371 3.93 -9.86 -2.08
N LEU A 372 3.03 -9.21 -2.83
CA LEU A 372 1.59 -9.27 -2.64
C LEU A 372 0.96 -10.16 -3.71
N SER A 373 0.02 -11.06 -3.35
CA SER A 373 -0.80 -11.81 -4.31
C SER A 373 0.06 -12.57 -5.34
N ALA A 374 -0.03 -12.24 -6.62
CA ALA A 374 0.85 -12.80 -7.66
C ALA A 374 2.34 -12.56 -7.35
N GLY A 375 2.70 -11.43 -6.76
CA GLY A 375 4.06 -11.16 -6.28
C GLY A 375 4.48 -12.08 -5.13
N ALA A 376 3.55 -12.45 -4.24
CA ALA A 376 3.82 -13.43 -3.18
C ALA A 376 4.05 -14.84 -3.75
N MET A 377 3.28 -15.22 -4.77
CA MET A 377 3.48 -16.47 -5.50
C MET A 377 4.84 -16.51 -6.20
N THR A 378 5.23 -15.40 -6.83
CA THR A 378 6.53 -15.25 -7.47
C THR A 378 7.67 -15.29 -6.47
N SER A 379 7.54 -14.58 -5.33
CA SER A 379 8.50 -14.62 -4.23
C SER A 379 8.70 -16.06 -3.71
N ALA A 380 7.63 -16.79 -3.44
CA ALA A 380 7.70 -18.19 -3.04
C ALA A 380 8.35 -19.07 -4.11
N THR A 381 8.05 -18.85 -5.39
CA THR A 381 8.66 -19.59 -6.50
C THR A 381 10.17 -19.28 -6.63
N LEU A 382 10.58 -18.03 -6.45
CA LEU A 382 11.99 -17.62 -6.39
C LEU A 382 12.73 -18.35 -5.26
N GLY A 383 12.13 -18.45 -4.07
CA GLY A 383 12.68 -19.20 -2.95
C GLY A 383 12.97 -20.67 -3.25
N ILE A 384 12.25 -21.26 -4.21
CA ILE A 384 12.46 -22.64 -4.66
C ILE A 384 13.46 -22.67 -5.84
N LYS A 385 13.17 -21.94 -6.92
CA LYS A 385 13.95 -22.01 -8.18
C LYS A 385 15.32 -21.32 -8.10
N LYS A 386 15.44 -20.27 -7.28
CA LYS A 386 16.63 -19.45 -7.10
C LYS A 386 17.08 -19.42 -5.63
N SER A 387 16.91 -20.54 -4.92
CA SER A 387 17.24 -20.66 -3.49
C SER A 387 18.68 -20.28 -3.15
N TYR A 388 19.60 -20.38 -4.09
CA TYR A 388 21.01 -19.97 -3.94
C TYR A 388 21.20 -18.45 -3.84
N LEU A 389 20.21 -17.67 -4.23
CA LEU A 389 20.28 -16.20 -4.27
C LEU A 389 19.70 -15.57 -3.02
N PHE A 390 18.65 -16.17 -2.42
CA PHE A 390 17.91 -15.58 -1.32
C PHE A 390 18.24 -16.21 0.04
N ALA A 391 18.32 -15.38 1.06
CA ALA A 391 18.46 -15.82 2.46
C ALA A 391 17.13 -16.14 3.11
N ALA A 392 16.05 -15.44 2.73
CA ALA A 392 14.67 -15.74 3.11
C ALA A 392 13.70 -15.16 2.09
N VAL A 393 12.47 -15.69 2.05
CA VAL A 393 11.41 -15.21 1.18
C VAL A 393 10.10 -15.06 1.96
N GLY A 394 9.24 -14.13 1.52
CA GLY A 394 7.94 -13.90 2.14
C GLY A 394 6.84 -13.57 1.14
N GLY A 395 5.60 -13.68 1.60
CA GLY A 395 4.46 -13.36 0.78
C GLY A 395 3.26 -12.92 1.60
N HIS A 396 2.49 -12.01 1.03
CA HIS A 396 1.23 -11.54 1.58
C HIS A 396 0.09 -11.85 0.62
N SER A 397 -0.95 -12.51 1.12
CA SER A 397 -2.18 -12.82 0.36
C SER A 397 -1.94 -13.58 -0.95
N GLY A 398 -0.95 -14.47 -0.99
CA GLY A 398 -0.66 -15.31 -2.14
C GLY A 398 0.18 -16.52 -1.75
N ALA A 399 -0.06 -17.63 -2.42
CA ALA A 399 0.60 -18.90 -2.17
C ALA A 399 0.99 -19.57 -3.49
N ILE A 400 1.83 -20.58 -3.43
CA ILE A 400 2.24 -21.33 -4.62
C ILE A 400 1.01 -22.05 -5.20
N PHE A 401 0.68 -21.74 -6.44
CA PHE A 401 -0.26 -22.59 -7.19
C PHE A 401 0.44 -23.87 -7.63
N LEU A 402 -0.04 -25.00 -7.12
CA LEU A 402 0.37 -26.31 -7.60
C LEU A 402 -0.21 -26.54 -9.01
N GLN A 403 0.51 -26.10 -10.03
CA GLN A 403 0.21 -26.49 -11.40
C GLN A 403 0.89 -27.84 -11.74
N PRO A 404 0.37 -28.61 -12.69
CA PRO A 404 1.06 -29.81 -13.17
C PRO A 404 2.50 -29.56 -13.64
N SER A 405 2.79 -28.34 -14.15
CA SER A 405 4.13 -27.87 -14.53
C SER A 405 5.11 -27.74 -13.34
N ASN A 406 4.60 -27.69 -12.10
CA ASN A 406 5.42 -27.60 -10.89
C ASN A 406 5.76 -28.99 -10.28
N LYS A 407 5.33 -30.09 -10.91
CA LYS A 407 5.81 -31.43 -10.54
C LYS A 407 7.31 -31.52 -10.80
N GLY A 408 8.08 -31.79 -9.78
CA GLY A 408 9.55 -31.86 -9.87
C GLY A 408 10.27 -30.56 -9.50
N LEU A 409 9.56 -29.46 -9.26
CA LEU A 409 10.14 -28.17 -8.88
C LEU A 409 11.12 -28.27 -7.70
N LEU A 410 10.78 -29.05 -6.67
CA LEU A 410 11.66 -29.28 -5.52
C LEU A 410 12.90 -30.10 -5.87
N GLU A 411 12.77 -31.10 -6.72
CA GLU A 411 13.92 -31.92 -7.14
C GLU A 411 14.85 -31.12 -8.05
N GLU A 412 14.33 -30.29 -8.94
CA GLU A 412 15.10 -29.35 -9.75
C GLU A 412 15.87 -28.35 -8.87
N ALA A 413 15.21 -27.79 -7.86
CA ALA A 413 15.84 -26.86 -6.92
C ALA A 413 16.98 -27.52 -6.14
N LYS A 414 16.80 -28.76 -5.67
CA LYS A 414 17.84 -29.54 -4.98
C LYS A 414 19.03 -29.81 -5.87
N GLN A 415 18.80 -30.16 -7.13
CA GLN A 415 19.88 -30.44 -8.09
C GLN A 415 20.70 -29.19 -8.40
N LYS A 416 20.06 -28.02 -8.55
CA LYS A 416 20.74 -26.77 -8.92
C LYS A 416 21.45 -26.09 -7.75
N ALA A 417 20.88 -26.09 -6.57
CA ALA A 417 21.36 -25.28 -5.46
C ALA A 417 22.26 -26.05 -4.48
N GLY A 418 22.26 -27.39 -4.51
CA GLY A 418 23.01 -28.19 -3.54
C GLY A 418 22.48 -28.09 -2.09
N CYS A 419 21.92 -26.97 -1.72
CA CYS A 419 21.23 -26.74 -0.44
C CYS A 419 19.96 -25.93 -0.72
N VAL A 420 18.85 -26.46 -0.23
CA VAL A 420 17.51 -25.93 -0.52
C VAL A 420 16.76 -25.45 0.71
N GLU A 421 17.40 -25.37 1.88
CA GLU A 421 16.78 -24.79 3.05
C GLU A 421 16.44 -23.33 2.77
N MET A 422 15.15 -22.96 2.90
CA MET A 422 14.68 -21.63 2.62
C MET A 422 13.70 -21.18 3.71
N PRO A 423 14.06 -20.18 4.52
CA PRO A 423 13.14 -19.54 5.43
C PRO A 423 11.98 -18.88 4.66
N TYR A 424 10.75 -19.15 5.10
CA TYR A 424 9.54 -18.68 4.44
C TYR A 424 8.58 -18.03 5.43
N PHE A 425 8.18 -16.79 5.16
CA PHE A 425 7.16 -16.11 5.94
C PHE A 425 5.92 -15.83 5.10
N LEU A 426 4.84 -16.55 5.36
CA LEU A 426 3.57 -16.39 4.65
C LEU A 426 2.54 -15.68 5.52
N VAL A 427 1.85 -14.70 4.94
CA VAL A 427 0.77 -13.95 5.57
C VAL A 427 -0.48 -13.99 4.72
N THR A 428 -1.65 -14.09 5.32
CA THR A 428 -2.93 -13.92 4.63
C THR A 428 -4.01 -13.40 5.57
N GLY A 429 -5.05 -12.79 5.00
CA GLY A 429 -6.26 -12.40 5.70
C GLY A 429 -7.29 -13.53 5.77
N SER A 430 -7.99 -13.68 6.89
CA SER A 430 -9.03 -14.72 7.02
C SER A 430 -10.26 -14.46 6.14
N SER A 431 -10.45 -13.22 5.67
CA SER A 431 -11.51 -12.82 4.75
C SER A 431 -11.00 -12.63 3.31
N ASP A 432 -9.84 -13.22 2.99
CA ASP A 432 -9.29 -13.20 1.63
C ASP A 432 -10.10 -14.10 0.71
N TYR A 433 -10.78 -13.50 -0.28
CA TYR A 433 -11.62 -14.23 -1.24
C TYR A 433 -10.99 -14.40 -2.62
N VAL A 434 -9.90 -13.72 -2.87
CA VAL A 434 -9.15 -13.86 -4.14
C VAL A 434 -8.33 -15.14 -4.11
N VAL A 435 -7.63 -15.35 -3.02
CA VAL A 435 -6.98 -16.62 -2.72
C VAL A 435 -7.82 -17.29 -1.63
N ARG A 436 -8.84 -18.01 -2.06
CA ARG A 436 -9.84 -18.61 -1.19
C ARG A 436 -9.20 -19.41 -0.07
N PHE A 437 -9.85 -19.32 1.07
CA PHE A 437 -9.58 -20.10 2.26
C PHE A 437 -10.64 -21.22 2.35
N PRO A 438 -10.57 -22.26 1.50
CA PRO A 438 -11.55 -23.30 1.55
C PRO A 438 -11.44 -24.05 2.88
N SER A 439 -12.58 -24.52 3.39
CA SER A 439 -12.65 -25.46 4.49
C SER A 439 -12.05 -26.83 4.14
N ASP A 440 -11.90 -27.12 2.85
CA ASP A 440 -11.24 -28.33 2.37
C ASP A 440 -9.71 -28.16 2.44
N ILE A 441 -9.09 -28.99 3.26
CA ILE A 441 -7.64 -29.01 3.49
C ILE A 441 -6.87 -29.30 2.20
N GLU A 442 -7.37 -30.17 1.34
CA GLU A 442 -6.72 -30.58 0.10
C GLU A 442 -6.68 -29.45 -0.94
N GLU A 443 -7.68 -28.57 -0.93
CA GLU A 443 -7.80 -27.45 -1.86
C GLU A 443 -7.18 -26.15 -1.35
N ASN A 444 -6.71 -26.12 -0.10
CA ASN A 444 -6.17 -24.90 0.50
C ASN A 444 -4.75 -24.61 -0.01
N SER A 445 -4.61 -23.58 -0.85
CA SER A 445 -3.33 -23.23 -1.47
C SER A 445 -2.29 -22.71 -0.47
N PHE A 446 -2.70 -22.06 0.62
CA PHE A 446 -1.78 -21.64 1.69
C PHE A 446 -1.22 -22.81 2.45
N LEU A 447 -2.08 -23.76 2.82
CA LEU A 447 -1.68 -25.00 3.47
C LEU A 447 -0.71 -25.79 2.60
N ASN A 448 -1.00 -25.89 1.30
CA ASN A 448 -0.14 -26.58 0.35
C ASN A 448 1.23 -25.87 0.21
N ALA A 449 1.27 -24.55 0.19
CA ALA A 449 2.53 -23.81 0.20
C ALA A 449 3.37 -24.09 1.45
N ILE A 450 2.76 -24.08 2.63
CA ILE A 450 3.44 -24.44 3.88
C ILE A 450 3.99 -25.86 3.81
N ARG A 451 3.21 -26.85 3.35
CA ARG A 451 3.65 -28.24 3.21
C ARG A 451 4.82 -28.41 2.22
N ILE A 452 4.82 -27.67 1.12
CA ILE A 452 5.96 -27.64 0.18
C ILE A 452 7.21 -27.16 0.89
N TYR A 453 7.13 -26.05 1.63
CA TYR A 453 8.27 -25.51 2.37
C TYR A 453 8.69 -26.37 3.56
N GLN A 454 7.76 -27.06 4.23
CA GLN A 454 8.10 -28.07 5.23
C GLN A 454 8.93 -29.18 4.60
N LYS A 455 8.48 -29.73 3.47
CA LYS A 455 9.21 -30.78 2.75
C LYS A 455 10.59 -30.29 2.28
N MET A 456 10.64 -29.06 1.72
CA MET A 456 11.89 -28.46 1.25
C MET A 456 12.91 -28.29 2.39
N ASN A 457 12.46 -27.88 3.54
CA ASN A 457 13.29 -27.64 4.73
C ASN A 457 13.56 -28.90 5.55
N GLY A 458 12.99 -30.05 5.20
CA GLY A 458 13.12 -31.29 5.98
C GLY A 458 12.39 -31.20 7.33
N ILE A 459 11.29 -30.45 7.39
CA ILE A 459 10.40 -30.36 8.55
C ILE A 459 9.27 -31.38 8.35
N PRO A 460 8.88 -32.13 9.38
CA PRO A 460 7.74 -33.06 9.30
C PRO A 460 6.46 -32.33 8.87
N ILE A 461 5.66 -32.97 8.02
CA ILE A 461 4.37 -32.40 7.59
C ILE A 461 3.43 -32.36 8.79
N SER A 462 2.92 -31.18 9.09
CA SER A 462 2.03 -30.96 10.23
C SER A 462 0.62 -31.51 9.95
N GLU A 463 0.02 -32.05 11.01
CA GLU A 463 -1.41 -32.32 11.03
C GLU A 463 -2.21 -31.04 10.79
N ALA A 464 -3.27 -31.14 10.02
CA ALA A 464 -4.16 -30.04 9.72
C ALA A 464 -5.59 -30.35 10.21
N ASP A 465 -6.13 -29.41 11.00
CA ASP A 465 -7.50 -29.46 11.53
C ASP A 465 -7.94 -28.03 11.80
N PHE A 466 -8.86 -27.50 10.98
CA PHE A 466 -9.30 -26.12 11.06
C PHE A 466 -10.13 -25.81 12.31
N ASP A 467 -10.78 -26.80 12.90
CA ASP A 467 -11.56 -26.63 14.13
C ASP A 467 -10.66 -26.64 15.39
N LYS A 468 -9.51 -27.28 15.28
CA LYS A 468 -8.60 -27.49 16.42
C LYS A 468 -7.49 -26.45 16.50
N TYR A 469 -6.94 -26.00 15.35
CA TYR A 469 -5.77 -25.15 15.32
C TYR A 469 -6.08 -23.77 14.74
N PRO A 470 -5.84 -22.66 15.50
CA PRO A 470 -6.24 -21.32 15.09
C PRO A 470 -5.37 -20.73 13.96
N VAL A 471 -4.16 -21.24 13.76
CA VAL A 471 -3.22 -20.77 12.74
C VAL A 471 -3.35 -21.63 11.49
N LEU A 472 -4.20 -21.26 10.57
CA LEU A 472 -4.46 -21.96 9.31
C LEU A 472 -4.80 -23.45 9.50
N GLY A 473 -5.43 -23.82 10.61
CA GLY A 473 -5.69 -25.24 10.91
C GLY A 473 -4.44 -26.08 11.13
N LEU A 474 -3.28 -25.47 11.35
CA LEU A 474 -2.01 -26.19 11.50
C LEU A 474 -1.57 -26.30 12.96
N ASN A 475 -1.08 -27.48 13.33
CA ASN A 475 -0.40 -27.70 14.60
C ASN A 475 0.99 -27.04 14.54
N VAL A 476 1.11 -25.82 15.06
CA VAL A 476 2.35 -25.05 15.09
C VAL A 476 3.03 -25.14 16.45
N SER A 477 4.35 -25.09 16.46
CA SER A 477 5.14 -25.24 17.68
C SER A 477 5.19 -23.98 18.55
N ASP A 478 4.99 -22.81 17.97
CA ASP A 478 5.12 -21.50 18.64
C ASP A 478 3.96 -20.62 18.16
N HIS A 479 2.80 -20.82 18.80
CA HIS A 479 1.60 -20.06 18.50
C HIS A 479 1.53 -18.81 19.37
N GLN A 480 1.28 -17.68 18.75
CA GLN A 480 1.07 -16.39 19.42
C GLN A 480 -0.15 -15.68 18.83
N THR A 481 -0.95 -15.08 19.71
CA THR A 481 -2.00 -14.15 19.34
C THR A 481 -1.50 -12.73 19.63
N ILE A 482 -1.45 -11.90 18.61
CA ILE A 482 -0.99 -10.50 18.70
C ILE A 482 -2.19 -9.60 18.42
N LEU A 483 -2.51 -8.69 19.34
CA LEU A 483 -3.43 -7.58 19.10
C LEU A 483 -2.61 -6.36 18.71
N THR A 484 -2.80 -5.87 17.49
CA THR A 484 -2.12 -4.67 17.01
C THR A 484 -2.73 -3.41 17.62
N ASN A 485 -2.02 -2.27 17.51
CA ASN A 485 -2.55 -0.97 17.90
C ASN A 485 -3.80 -0.53 17.09
N LYS A 486 -4.06 -1.18 15.95
CA LYS A 486 -5.27 -0.98 15.14
C LYS A 486 -6.40 -1.95 15.48
N HIS A 487 -6.33 -2.61 16.62
CA HIS A 487 -7.28 -3.63 17.08
C HIS A 487 -7.45 -4.82 16.11
N ILE A 488 -6.46 -5.05 15.23
CA ILE A 488 -6.42 -6.21 14.34
C ILE A 488 -5.73 -7.35 15.07
N THR A 489 -6.38 -8.52 15.12
CA THR A 489 -5.82 -9.73 15.71
C THR A 489 -5.02 -10.52 14.68
N LEU A 490 -3.79 -10.86 15.03
CA LEU A 490 -2.93 -11.74 14.26
C LEU A 490 -2.79 -13.07 15.00
N GLU A 491 -3.00 -14.17 14.29
CA GLU A 491 -2.65 -15.51 14.76
C GLU A 491 -1.38 -15.94 14.02
N THR A 492 -0.28 -16.07 14.73
CA THR A 492 1.01 -16.41 14.13
C THR A 492 1.58 -17.70 14.70
N GLY A 493 2.27 -18.48 13.88
CA GLY A 493 2.90 -19.70 14.29
C GLY A 493 4.18 -20.00 13.51
N LYS A 494 5.08 -20.76 14.12
CA LYS A 494 6.37 -21.13 13.54
C LYS A 494 6.55 -22.63 13.45
N PHE A 495 7.33 -23.05 12.45
CA PHE A 495 7.80 -24.41 12.29
C PHE A 495 9.32 -24.43 12.31
N TYR A 496 9.88 -25.37 13.03
CA TYR A 496 11.30 -25.46 13.32
C TYR A 496 11.96 -26.70 12.70
N LYS A 497 13.22 -26.53 12.28
CA LYS A 497 14.14 -27.65 12.09
C LYS A 497 15.17 -27.59 13.22
N GLY A 498 15.07 -28.52 14.16
CA GLY A 498 15.79 -28.36 15.43
C GLY A 498 15.35 -27.06 16.15
N ASN A 499 16.31 -26.17 16.40
CA ASN A 499 16.06 -24.89 17.06
C ASN A 499 15.96 -23.71 16.07
N ILE A 500 15.94 -23.97 14.76
CA ILE A 500 15.90 -22.94 13.73
C ILE A 500 14.48 -22.78 13.21
N PRO A 501 13.81 -21.62 13.40
CA PRO A 501 12.49 -21.36 12.85
C PRO A 501 12.63 -21.12 11.34
N LEU A 502 12.21 -22.06 10.52
CA LEU A 502 12.34 -21.95 9.06
C LEU A 502 11.05 -21.57 8.34
N ILE A 503 9.91 -21.69 8.99
CA ILE A 503 8.65 -21.24 8.42
C ILE A 503 7.88 -20.46 9.50
N GLN A 504 7.39 -19.30 9.13
CA GLN A 504 6.43 -18.55 9.93
C GLN A 504 5.18 -18.31 9.08
N PHE A 505 4.02 -18.50 9.70
CA PHE A 505 2.74 -18.20 9.09
C PHE A 505 1.94 -17.27 10.00
N THR A 506 1.30 -16.25 9.40
CA THR A 506 0.42 -15.34 10.13
C THR A 506 -0.92 -15.20 9.42
N LEU A 507 -1.99 -15.44 10.16
CA LEU A 507 -3.36 -15.19 9.76
C LEU A 507 -3.84 -13.89 10.38
N ILE A 508 -4.24 -12.93 9.56
CA ILE A 508 -4.82 -11.66 9.99
C ILE A 508 -6.34 -11.85 10.05
N LYS A 509 -6.93 -11.74 11.24
CA LYS A 509 -8.38 -11.94 11.41
C LYS A 509 -9.18 -10.83 10.71
N GLU A 510 -10.25 -11.23 10.04
CA GLU A 510 -11.20 -10.34 9.35
C GLU A 510 -10.57 -9.40 8.31
N PHE A 511 -9.36 -9.72 7.85
CA PHE A 511 -8.62 -8.94 6.87
C PHE A 511 -8.79 -9.53 5.46
N GLY A 512 -8.90 -8.65 4.46
CA GLY A 512 -9.09 -9.03 3.06
C GLY A 512 -7.79 -9.26 2.30
N HIS A 513 -7.88 -9.24 0.97
CA HIS A 513 -6.76 -9.46 0.05
C HIS A 513 -5.97 -8.16 -0.18
N TRP A 514 -5.05 -7.82 0.73
CA TRP A 514 -4.24 -6.61 0.60
C TRP A 514 -2.96 -6.68 1.45
N ASN A 515 -2.04 -5.73 1.25
CA ASN A 515 -0.92 -5.51 2.15
C ASN A 515 -1.40 -4.97 3.49
N PHE A 516 -0.78 -5.43 4.57
CA PHE A 516 -0.92 -4.83 5.90
C PHE A 516 0.46 -4.32 6.34
N PRO A 517 0.71 -2.99 6.34
CA PRO A 517 2.04 -2.42 6.58
C PRO A 517 2.72 -2.86 7.88
N TYR A 518 1.92 -3.15 8.91
CA TYR A 518 2.40 -3.69 10.18
C TYR A 518 3.23 -4.97 10.01
N MET A 519 2.91 -5.78 9.00
CA MET A 519 3.59 -7.05 8.75
C MET A 519 5.02 -6.87 8.25
N ALA A 520 5.38 -5.71 7.69
CA ALA A 520 6.73 -5.48 7.18
C ALA A 520 7.81 -5.59 8.28
N GLN A 521 7.54 -5.02 9.48
CA GLN A 521 8.47 -5.15 10.60
C GLN A 521 8.58 -6.60 11.09
N LEU A 522 7.47 -7.32 11.19
CA LEU A 522 7.48 -8.73 11.61
C LEU A 522 8.21 -9.62 10.59
N MET A 523 8.02 -9.37 9.28
CA MET A 523 8.76 -10.09 8.24
C MET A 523 10.24 -9.76 8.29
N TRP A 524 10.60 -8.49 8.47
CA TRP A 524 11.99 -8.10 8.61
C TRP A 524 12.65 -8.72 9.84
N ASP A 525 11.95 -8.74 10.99
CA ASP A 525 12.46 -9.37 12.22
C ASP A 525 12.67 -10.88 12.07
N PHE A 526 11.94 -11.52 11.16
CA PHE A 526 12.21 -12.90 10.74
C PHE A 526 13.38 -12.96 9.75
N PHE A 527 13.38 -12.15 8.67
CA PHE A 527 14.36 -12.20 7.59
C PHE A 527 15.79 -11.93 8.07
N LYS A 528 15.99 -10.88 8.87
CA LYS A 528 17.32 -10.42 9.31
C LYS A 528 18.14 -11.46 10.07
N ASN A 529 17.50 -12.55 10.51
CA ASN A 529 18.18 -13.65 11.20
C ASN A 529 18.83 -14.65 10.25
N TYR A 530 18.67 -14.49 8.95
CA TYR A 530 19.21 -15.43 7.96
C TYR A 530 20.18 -14.74 7.03
N SER A 531 21.21 -15.49 6.66
CA SER A 531 22.10 -15.17 5.55
C SER A 531 22.43 -16.43 4.75
N ARG A 532 22.90 -16.26 3.52
CA ARG A 532 23.28 -17.38 2.66
C ARG A 532 24.74 -17.28 2.31
N ASP A 533 25.50 -18.27 2.72
CA ASP A 533 26.92 -18.37 2.39
C ASP A 533 27.13 -18.33 0.87
N GLN A 534 28.03 -17.48 0.41
CA GLN A 534 28.16 -17.20 -1.01
C GLN A 534 28.95 -18.30 -1.77
N GLU A 535 29.76 -19.06 -1.08
CA GLU A 535 30.55 -20.17 -1.68
C GLU A 535 29.77 -21.48 -1.62
N THR A 536 29.32 -21.86 -0.44
CA THR A 536 28.67 -23.15 -0.19
C THR A 536 27.16 -23.14 -0.45
N LYS A 537 26.57 -21.96 -0.59
CA LYS A 537 25.11 -21.73 -0.68
C LYS A 537 24.31 -22.28 0.49
N LYS A 538 24.95 -22.56 1.61
CA LYS A 538 24.29 -23.00 2.84
C LYS A 538 23.60 -21.84 3.54
N LEU A 539 22.46 -22.15 4.14
CA LEU A 539 21.76 -21.21 5.02
C LEU A 539 22.53 -21.07 6.35
N ILE A 540 22.68 -19.83 6.80
CA ILE A 540 23.23 -19.47 8.10
C ILE A 540 22.11 -18.82 8.91
N TYR A 541 21.89 -19.32 10.13
CA TYR A 541 20.95 -18.74 11.09
C TYR A 541 21.71 -17.98 12.17
N ASN A 542 21.53 -16.68 12.19
CA ASN A 542 22.06 -15.77 13.21
C ASN A 542 21.01 -15.64 14.33
N LYS A 543 21.13 -16.46 15.36
CA LYS A 543 20.18 -16.41 16.48
C LYS A 543 20.10 -14.98 17.04
N PRO A 544 18.90 -14.38 17.21
CA PRO A 544 18.76 -13.11 17.89
C PRO A 544 19.46 -13.16 19.25
N LYS A 545 20.23 -12.12 19.56
CA LYS A 545 20.69 -11.96 20.94
C LYS A 545 19.45 -11.74 21.78
N ASP A 546 19.26 -12.54 22.81
CA ASP A 546 18.13 -12.43 23.73
C ASP A 546 18.00 -10.96 24.16
N SER A 547 16.90 -10.30 23.75
CA SER A 547 16.55 -8.91 24.08
C SER A 547 15.84 -8.88 25.42
#